data_6ab16d61cb6ab50b5afd0ffd97a83098
#
_entry.id   6ab16d61cb6ab50b5afd0ffd97a83098
#
_cell.length_a   1.000
_cell.length_b   1.000
_cell.length_c   1.000
_cell.angle_alpha   90.00
_cell.angle_beta   90.00
_cell.angle_gamma   90.00
#
_symmetry.space_group_name_H-M   'P 1'
#
loop_
_entity.id
_entity.type
_entity.pdbx_description
1 polymer ?
#
loop_
_entity_poly.entity_id
_entity_poly.type
_entity_poly.pdbx_seq_one_letter_code
_entity_poly.pdbx_strand_id
1 'polypeptide(L)'
;MSESEAARVLVIGAVNVDLVVESDRLPGPGETVVGSDLVRHGGGKGANAAVAAARAGASVRFCGAVGDEDMGASALDGLAGEGVDTSHVAVIDGVSTGAALIVVDRDGENQIAVAAGANRRVDPGRCRGAVEHARSWDAGCVLVSTEIPAAAVSAALGAARDQGIPTVLNPAPVSAGIIDVLTTADVVTPNSAELGGLYRGLFAPGTTPSVPQMAHAVAEHCGVTVVVTLGADGALVADGRRTTPIPAVSVDPVVDTTGAGDTFNGVLAASLAAGDDITTAVRRGVAAGSLSVTRAGARTGMPRADAIARAMRAGSA
;
A
#
# COMPACT_ATOMS: atom_id res chain seq x y z
N MET A 1 9.50 32.89 -1.93
CA MET A 1 9.48 31.43 -1.99
C MET A 1 8.13 31.06 -2.55
N SER A 2 8.04 30.56 -3.79
CA SER A 2 6.77 30.07 -4.33
C SER A 2 6.32 28.91 -3.45
N GLU A 3 5.08 28.93 -2.98
CA GLU A 3 4.46 27.73 -2.41
C GLU A 3 4.57 26.63 -3.49
N SER A 4 5.41 25.63 -3.25
CA SER A 4 5.49 24.47 -4.12
C SER A 4 4.11 23.84 -4.12
N GLU A 5 3.47 23.81 -5.27
CA GLU A 5 2.16 23.17 -5.42
C GLU A 5 2.27 21.74 -4.90
N ALA A 6 1.38 21.34 -3.99
CA ALA A 6 1.44 20.01 -3.34
C ALA A 6 1.36 18.90 -4.40
N ALA A 7 2.22 17.89 -4.29
CA ALA A 7 2.15 16.71 -5.13
C ALA A 7 0.76 16.08 -5.05
N ARG A 8 0.22 15.60 -6.18
CA ARG A 8 -1.15 15.08 -6.27
C ARG A 8 -1.12 13.59 -6.58
N VAL A 9 -1.75 12.77 -5.73
CA VAL A 9 -1.76 11.31 -5.84
C VAL A 9 -3.20 10.81 -5.85
N LEU A 10 -3.57 10.03 -6.86
CA LEU A 10 -4.76 9.20 -6.81
C LEU A 10 -4.38 7.82 -6.25
N VAL A 11 -5.04 7.39 -5.19
CA VAL A 11 -4.90 6.04 -4.63
C VAL A 11 -6.17 5.24 -4.91
N ILE A 12 -6.00 4.03 -5.46
CA ILE A 12 -7.10 3.11 -5.76
C ILE A 12 -6.86 1.81 -4.99
N GLY A 13 -7.83 1.39 -4.18
CA GLY A 13 -7.64 0.19 -3.38
C GLY A 13 -8.74 -0.06 -2.35
N ALA A 14 -8.44 -0.96 -1.41
CA ALA A 14 -9.38 -1.36 -0.38
C ALA A 14 -9.40 -0.42 0.83
N VAL A 15 -10.57 -0.36 1.46
CA VAL A 15 -10.81 0.20 2.79
C VAL A 15 -11.29 -0.91 3.71
N ASN A 16 -10.65 -1.07 4.85
CA ASN A 16 -11.09 -1.99 5.90
C ASN A 16 -11.25 -1.28 7.23
N VAL A 17 -12.02 -1.89 8.11
CA VAL A 17 -11.98 -1.63 9.56
C VAL A 17 -11.35 -2.84 10.22
N ASP A 18 -10.24 -2.63 10.90
CA ASP A 18 -9.53 -3.67 11.63
C ASP A 18 -10.13 -3.75 13.05
N LEU A 19 -10.65 -4.91 13.41
CA LEU A 19 -11.28 -5.23 14.68
C LEU A 19 -10.31 -6.09 15.50
N VAL A 20 -9.64 -5.47 16.47
CA VAL A 20 -8.54 -6.09 17.23
C VAL A 20 -8.98 -6.43 18.63
N VAL A 21 -8.69 -7.67 19.06
CA VAL A 21 -8.82 -8.15 20.43
C VAL A 21 -7.46 -8.70 20.85
N GLU A 22 -6.93 -8.21 21.96
CA GLU A 22 -5.74 -8.77 22.58
C GLU A 22 -6.13 -9.87 23.57
N SER A 23 -5.39 -10.96 23.62
CA SER A 23 -5.63 -12.07 24.53
C SER A 23 -4.30 -12.67 25.05
N ASP A 24 -4.38 -13.46 26.13
CA ASP A 24 -3.17 -14.12 26.64
C ASP A 24 -2.53 -15.10 25.67
N ARG A 25 -3.32 -15.69 24.78
CA ARG A 25 -2.92 -16.63 23.75
C ARG A 25 -3.93 -16.69 22.59
N LEU A 26 -3.50 -17.16 21.45
CA LEU A 26 -4.39 -17.38 20.32
C LEU A 26 -5.36 -18.56 20.60
N PRO A 27 -6.66 -18.48 20.16
CA PRO A 27 -7.61 -19.59 20.28
C PRO A 27 -7.22 -20.72 19.35
N GLY A 28 -7.24 -21.96 19.85
CA GLY A 28 -7.15 -23.18 19.03
C GLY A 28 -8.50 -23.50 18.37
N PRO A 29 -8.53 -24.52 17.45
CA PRO A 29 -9.77 -24.97 16.81
C PRO A 29 -10.83 -25.39 17.83
N GLY A 30 -12.03 -24.77 17.77
CA GLY A 30 -13.14 -25.02 18.69
C GLY A 30 -12.99 -24.42 20.08
N GLU A 31 -11.98 -23.58 20.31
CA GLU A 31 -11.72 -22.97 21.61
C GLU A 31 -12.27 -21.54 21.69
N THR A 32 -12.67 -21.16 22.91
CA THR A 32 -13.04 -19.78 23.25
C THR A 32 -12.00 -19.23 24.20
N VAL A 33 -11.44 -18.06 23.87
CA VAL A 33 -10.61 -17.26 24.77
C VAL A 33 -11.30 -15.94 25.08
N VAL A 34 -11.09 -15.42 26.28
CA VAL A 34 -11.57 -14.09 26.66
C VAL A 34 -10.38 -13.14 26.56
N GLY A 35 -10.56 -12.03 25.83
CA GLY A 35 -9.52 -11.03 25.62
C GLY A 35 -9.89 -9.67 26.20
N SER A 36 -9.18 -8.64 25.72
CA SER A 36 -9.40 -7.22 26.02
C SER A 36 -10.71 -6.70 25.43
N ASP A 37 -11.01 -5.42 25.67
CA ASP A 37 -12.02 -4.70 24.91
C ASP A 37 -11.66 -4.67 23.41
N LEU A 38 -12.71 -4.66 22.57
CA LEU A 38 -12.57 -4.53 21.12
C LEU A 38 -12.06 -3.15 20.74
N VAL A 39 -10.91 -3.11 20.06
CA VAL A 39 -10.37 -1.89 19.49
C VAL A 39 -10.61 -1.86 17.98
N ARG A 40 -10.97 -0.68 17.46
CA ARG A 40 -11.20 -0.46 16.03
C ARG A 40 -10.12 0.44 15.45
N HIS A 41 -9.52 0.01 14.36
CA HIS A 41 -8.55 0.80 13.61
C HIS A 41 -8.97 0.92 12.15
N GLY A 42 -8.55 1.99 11.49
CA GLY A 42 -8.65 2.06 10.04
C GLY A 42 -7.62 1.15 9.39
N GLY A 43 -8.05 0.33 8.42
CA GLY A 43 -7.26 -0.64 7.70
C GLY A 43 -7.48 -0.58 6.19
N GLY A 44 -6.99 -1.61 5.50
CA GLY A 44 -6.96 -1.71 4.04
C GLY A 44 -5.72 -1.03 3.45
N LYS A 45 -4.95 -1.80 2.64
CA LYS A 45 -3.64 -1.33 2.11
C LYS A 45 -3.77 -0.02 1.31
N GLY A 46 -4.81 0.08 0.48
CA GLY A 46 -5.08 1.31 -0.28
C GLY A 46 -5.34 2.50 0.63
N ALA A 47 -6.23 2.35 1.61
CA ALA A 47 -6.58 3.41 2.56
C ALA A 47 -5.38 3.81 3.45
N ASN A 48 -4.58 2.84 3.88
CA ASN A 48 -3.36 3.09 4.64
C ASN A 48 -2.33 3.87 3.81
N ALA A 49 -2.10 3.46 2.56
CA ALA A 49 -1.17 4.15 1.67
C ALA A 49 -1.65 5.59 1.33
N ALA A 50 -2.98 5.80 1.21
CA ALA A 50 -3.54 7.15 1.03
C ALA A 50 -3.24 8.06 2.23
N VAL A 51 -3.40 7.56 3.46
CA VAL A 51 -3.05 8.30 4.69
C VAL A 51 -1.55 8.60 4.72
N ALA A 52 -0.70 7.63 4.39
CA ALA A 52 0.75 7.82 4.34
C ALA A 52 1.17 8.89 3.33
N ALA A 53 0.57 8.89 2.13
CA ALA A 53 0.83 9.91 1.11
C ALA A 53 0.38 11.31 1.58
N ALA A 54 -0.79 11.42 2.21
CA ALA A 54 -1.28 12.69 2.75
C ALA A 54 -0.38 13.23 3.86
N ARG A 55 0.05 12.38 4.80
CA ARG A 55 1.01 12.75 5.86
C ARG A 55 2.39 13.12 5.32
N ALA A 56 2.78 12.57 4.16
CA ALA A 56 3.99 12.98 3.44
C ALA A 56 3.86 14.33 2.72
N GLY A 57 2.68 14.97 2.76
CA GLY A 57 2.43 16.30 2.22
C GLY A 57 1.80 16.31 0.83
N ALA A 58 1.36 15.16 0.31
CA ALA A 58 0.62 15.12 -0.95
C ALA A 58 -0.86 15.52 -0.74
N SER A 59 -1.47 16.11 -1.77
CA SER A 59 -2.92 16.16 -1.92
C SER A 59 -3.38 14.80 -2.45
N VAL A 60 -4.30 14.12 -1.76
CA VAL A 60 -4.67 12.74 -2.05
C VAL A 60 -6.15 12.61 -2.34
N ARG A 61 -6.49 11.96 -3.45
CA ARG A 61 -7.82 11.43 -3.72
C ARG A 61 -7.82 9.92 -3.58
N PHE A 62 -8.89 9.38 -3.00
CA PHE A 62 -9.01 7.93 -2.81
C PHE A 62 -10.23 7.39 -3.57
N CYS A 63 -10.03 6.30 -4.33
CA CYS A 63 -11.07 5.55 -5.01
C CYS A 63 -11.14 4.13 -4.45
N GLY A 64 -12.31 3.72 -3.99
CA GLY A 64 -12.57 2.42 -3.38
C GLY A 64 -14.06 2.21 -3.14
N ALA A 65 -14.42 1.34 -2.20
CA ALA A 65 -15.81 1.12 -1.82
C ALA A 65 -15.94 0.79 -0.32
N VAL A 66 -17.03 1.27 0.28
CA VAL A 66 -17.48 0.95 1.64
C VAL A 66 -18.95 0.53 1.61
N GLY A 67 -19.45 -0.07 2.69
CA GLY A 67 -20.88 -0.31 2.89
C GLY A 67 -21.60 0.94 3.38
N ASP A 68 -22.92 0.87 3.45
CA ASP A 68 -23.82 1.92 3.90
C ASP A 68 -24.09 1.90 5.42
N GLU A 69 -23.28 1.16 6.16
CA GLU A 69 -23.39 1.01 7.62
C GLU A 69 -22.38 1.89 8.38
N ASP A 70 -22.50 1.92 9.71
CA ASP A 70 -21.68 2.76 10.61
C ASP A 70 -20.16 2.57 10.43
N MET A 71 -19.70 1.35 10.10
CA MET A 71 -18.29 1.10 9.87
C MET A 71 -17.81 1.81 8.59
N GLY A 72 -18.64 1.82 7.54
CA GLY A 72 -18.35 2.55 6.30
C GLY A 72 -18.24 4.05 6.53
N ALA A 73 -19.22 4.63 7.23
CA ALA A 73 -19.20 6.05 7.58
C ALA A 73 -17.95 6.40 8.40
N SER A 74 -17.65 5.62 9.45
CA SER A 74 -16.47 5.81 10.30
C SER A 74 -15.15 5.69 9.53
N ALA A 75 -15.08 4.77 8.56
CA ALA A 75 -13.88 4.62 7.73
C ALA A 75 -13.65 5.84 6.82
N LEU A 76 -14.73 6.41 6.24
CA LEU A 76 -14.66 7.63 5.43
C LEU A 76 -14.29 8.85 6.27
N ASP A 77 -14.90 9.02 7.45
CA ASP A 77 -14.57 10.09 8.39
C ASP A 77 -13.10 10.03 8.82
N GLY A 78 -12.59 8.82 9.07
CA GLY A 78 -11.18 8.61 9.39
C GLY A 78 -10.23 9.01 8.26
N LEU A 79 -10.56 8.74 7.01
CA LEU A 79 -9.79 9.17 5.84
C LEU A 79 -9.87 10.68 5.64
N ALA A 80 -11.06 11.25 5.73
CA ALA A 80 -11.27 12.70 5.61
C ALA A 80 -10.53 13.47 6.72
N GLY A 81 -10.50 12.94 7.96
CA GLY A 81 -9.73 13.50 9.08
C GLY A 81 -8.21 13.53 8.85
N GLU A 82 -7.70 12.67 7.97
CA GLU A 82 -6.29 12.67 7.52
C GLU A 82 -6.06 13.52 6.26
N GLY A 83 -7.08 14.23 5.78
CA GLY A 83 -7.00 15.10 4.61
C GLY A 83 -7.10 14.38 3.26
N VAL A 84 -7.61 13.15 3.25
CA VAL A 84 -7.84 12.38 2.02
C VAL A 84 -9.22 12.71 1.46
N ASP A 85 -9.29 13.11 0.18
CA ASP A 85 -10.56 13.31 -0.53
C ASP A 85 -11.18 11.95 -0.91
N THR A 86 -12.33 11.65 -0.32
CA THR A 86 -13.09 10.40 -0.49
C THR A 86 -14.24 10.49 -1.49
N SER A 87 -14.32 11.55 -2.28
CA SER A 87 -15.43 11.80 -3.23
C SER A 87 -15.57 10.71 -4.32
N HIS A 88 -14.51 9.93 -4.57
CA HIS A 88 -14.51 8.79 -5.49
C HIS A 88 -14.78 7.44 -4.82
N VAL A 89 -15.06 7.41 -3.50
CA VAL A 89 -15.44 6.16 -2.81
C VAL A 89 -16.91 5.86 -3.06
N ALA A 90 -17.21 4.61 -3.44
CA ALA A 90 -18.58 4.15 -3.57
C ALA A 90 -19.12 3.73 -2.19
N VAL A 91 -20.31 4.20 -1.83
CA VAL A 91 -21.12 3.62 -0.73
C VAL A 91 -22.07 2.63 -1.36
N ILE A 92 -22.06 1.38 -0.91
CA ILE A 92 -22.80 0.27 -1.54
C ILE A 92 -23.85 -0.26 -0.58
N ASP A 93 -25.11 -0.07 -0.95
CA ASP A 93 -26.26 -0.49 -0.16
C ASP A 93 -26.29 -2.00 0.08
N GLY A 94 -26.60 -2.42 1.30
CA GLY A 94 -26.78 -3.82 1.68
C GLY A 94 -25.53 -4.68 1.64
N VAL A 95 -24.36 -4.07 1.59
CA VAL A 95 -23.04 -4.75 1.62
C VAL A 95 -22.25 -4.18 2.79
N SER A 96 -21.63 -5.04 3.60
CA SER A 96 -20.76 -4.58 4.69
C SER A 96 -19.45 -3.99 4.15
N THR A 97 -18.90 -3.01 4.86
CA THR A 97 -17.53 -2.55 4.66
C THR A 97 -16.52 -3.70 4.86
N GLY A 98 -15.38 -3.64 4.20
CA GLY A 98 -14.30 -4.59 4.45
C GLY A 98 -13.86 -4.57 5.92
N ALA A 99 -13.62 -5.74 6.49
CA ALA A 99 -13.18 -5.85 7.88
C ALA A 99 -12.09 -6.92 8.03
N ALA A 100 -11.12 -6.67 8.91
CA ALA A 100 -10.19 -7.68 9.39
C ALA A 100 -10.51 -7.98 10.86
N LEU A 101 -10.73 -9.26 11.17
CA LEU A 101 -10.88 -9.77 12.53
C LEU A 101 -9.51 -10.23 12.98
N ILE A 102 -8.96 -9.58 14.00
CA ILE A 102 -7.57 -9.78 14.42
C ILE A 102 -7.56 -10.14 15.90
N VAL A 103 -6.99 -11.30 16.23
CA VAL A 103 -6.65 -11.69 17.60
C VAL A 103 -5.14 -11.61 17.72
N VAL A 104 -4.63 -10.91 18.74
CA VAL A 104 -3.20 -10.77 19.03
C VAL A 104 -2.91 -11.34 20.40
N ASP A 105 -1.87 -12.16 20.55
CA ASP A 105 -1.46 -12.68 21.84
C ASP A 105 -0.37 -11.83 22.50
N ARG A 106 -0.01 -12.21 23.75
CA ARG A 106 1.00 -11.51 24.55
C ARG A 106 2.41 -11.49 23.92
N ASP A 107 2.68 -12.42 23.00
CA ASP A 107 3.98 -12.53 22.34
C ASP A 107 3.97 -11.75 20.99
N GLY A 108 2.82 -11.10 20.65
CA GLY A 108 2.63 -10.33 19.41
C GLY A 108 2.29 -11.19 18.19
N GLU A 109 2.09 -12.49 18.38
CA GLU A 109 1.60 -13.37 17.30
C GLU A 109 0.12 -13.08 17.04
N ASN A 110 -0.32 -13.24 15.79
CA ASN A 110 -1.70 -12.91 15.44
C ASN A 110 -2.37 -13.96 14.56
N GLN A 111 -3.70 -13.96 14.61
CA GLN A 111 -4.58 -14.66 13.67
C GLN A 111 -5.52 -13.65 13.04
N ILE A 112 -5.58 -13.64 11.70
CA ILE A 112 -6.36 -12.66 10.96
C ILE A 112 -7.34 -13.38 10.02
N ALA A 113 -8.61 -12.96 10.07
CA ALA A 113 -9.62 -13.34 9.09
C ALA A 113 -10.16 -12.08 8.41
N VAL A 114 -10.10 -12.02 7.07
CA VAL A 114 -10.54 -10.86 6.31
C VAL A 114 -11.88 -11.12 5.65
N ALA A 115 -12.85 -10.26 5.93
CA ALA A 115 -14.10 -10.12 5.20
C ALA A 115 -13.92 -8.97 4.19
N ALA A 116 -13.78 -9.28 2.91
CA ALA A 116 -13.50 -8.26 1.90
C ALA A 116 -14.67 -7.28 1.67
N GLY A 117 -15.91 -7.66 1.98
CA GLY A 117 -17.08 -6.77 1.94
C GLY A 117 -17.21 -5.99 0.63
N ALA A 118 -17.45 -4.69 0.76
CA ALA A 118 -17.61 -3.75 -0.36
C ALA A 118 -16.38 -3.67 -1.28
N ASN A 119 -15.17 -4.01 -0.79
CA ASN A 119 -13.96 -4.01 -1.63
C ASN A 119 -14.08 -4.95 -2.85
N ARG A 120 -14.86 -6.05 -2.73
CA ARG A 120 -15.17 -6.94 -3.88
C ARG A 120 -16.07 -6.32 -4.93
N ARG A 121 -16.69 -5.18 -4.62
CA ARG A 121 -17.64 -4.45 -5.48
C ARG A 121 -17.02 -3.21 -6.10
N VAL A 122 -15.72 -2.97 -5.90
CA VAL A 122 -15.03 -1.87 -6.58
C VAL A 122 -15.18 -2.05 -8.09
N ASP A 123 -15.85 -1.07 -8.70
CA ASP A 123 -16.27 -1.13 -10.11
C ASP A 123 -15.15 -0.66 -11.04
N PRO A 124 -14.80 -1.43 -12.11
CA PRO A 124 -13.78 -1.05 -13.07
C PRO A 124 -14.04 0.28 -13.78
N GLY A 125 -15.32 0.58 -14.09
CA GLY A 125 -15.72 1.83 -14.75
C GLY A 125 -15.50 3.03 -13.82
N ARG A 126 -15.80 2.89 -12.54
CA ARG A 126 -15.51 3.91 -11.52
C ARG A 126 -14.00 4.17 -11.37
N CYS A 127 -13.19 3.11 -11.37
CA CYS A 127 -11.72 3.25 -11.31
C CYS A 127 -11.19 4.01 -12.54
N ARG A 128 -11.68 3.67 -13.75
CA ARG A 128 -11.35 4.38 -14.99
C ARG A 128 -11.74 5.87 -14.90
N GLY A 129 -12.97 6.17 -14.50
CA GLY A 129 -13.45 7.54 -14.34
C GLY A 129 -12.66 8.32 -13.28
N ALA A 130 -12.24 7.70 -12.18
CA ALA A 130 -11.39 8.33 -11.18
C ALA A 130 -10.02 8.73 -11.76
N VAL A 131 -9.42 7.88 -12.62
CA VAL A 131 -8.16 8.18 -13.31
C VAL A 131 -8.34 9.30 -14.34
N GLU A 132 -9.44 9.31 -15.11
CA GLU A 132 -9.76 10.40 -16.05
C GLU A 132 -9.90 11.74 -15.32
N HIS A 133 -10.57 11.76 -14.16
CA HIS A 133 -10.63 12.94 -13.29
C HIS A 133 -9.27 13.31 -12.68
N ALA A 134 -8.42 12.32 -12.39
CA ALA A 134 -7.07 12.57 -11.88
C ALA A 134 -6.21 13.33 -12.90
N ARG A 135 -6.37 13.04 -14.20
CA ARG A 135 -5.69 13.80 -15.27
C ARG A 135 -6.07 15.28 -15.25
N SER A 136 -7.36 15.60 -15.12
CA SER A 136 -7.82 17.01 -15.06
C SER A 136 -7.43 17.71 -13.75
N TRP A 137 -7.02 16.94 -12.75
CA TRP A 137 -6.52 17.43 -11.47
C TRP A 137 -4.98 17.46 -11.41
N ASP A 138 -4.30 17.18 -12.53
CA ASP A 138 -2.84 17.09 -12.67
C ASP A 138 -2.20 16.14 -11.66
N ALA A 139 -2.79 14.96 -11.47
CA ALA A 139 -2.19 13.91 -10.64
C ALA A 139 -0.83 13.50 -11.22
N GLY A 140 0.20 13.54 -10.37
CA GLY A 140 1.55 13.13 -10.74
C GLY A 140 1.81 11.62 -10.57
N CYS A 141 0.91 10.88 -9.87
CA CYS A 141 1.02 9.45 -9.68
C CYS A 141 -0.34 8.80 -9.38
N VAL A 142 -0.56 7.59 -9.90
CA VAL A 142 -1.66 6.69 -9.53
C VAL A 142 -1.08 5.50 -8.78
N LEU A 143 -1.45 5.32 -7.51
CA LEU A 143 -1.09 4.15 -6.70
C LEU A 143 -2.27 3.18 -6.65
N VAL A 144 -2.04 1.92 -7.04
CA VAL A 144 -3.07 0.86 -7.02
C VAL A 144 -2.64 -0.27 -6.09
N SER A 145 -3.49 -0.66 -5.14
CA SER A 145 -3.32 -1.87 -4.32
C SER A 145 -4.31 -2.97 -4.73
N THR A 146 -3.92 -4.23 -4.55
CA THR A 146 -4.61 -5.37 -5.18
C THR A 146 -5.62 -6.09 -4.28
N GLU A 147 -6.05 -5.49 -3.16
CA GLU A 147 -7.14 -6.03 -2.32
C GLU A 147 -8.55 -5.75 -2.91
N ILE A 148 -8.62 -5.44 -4.18
CA ILE A 148 -9.83 -5.18 -4.98
C ILE A 148 -9.86 -6.12 -6.19
N PRO A 149 -10.98 -6.22 -6.94
CA PRO A 149 -11.05 -7.09 -8.12
C PRO A 149 -9.97 -6.79 -9.16
N ALA A 150 -9.34 -7.83 -9.72
CA ALA A 150 -8.29 -7.68 -10.74
C ALA A 150 -8.77 -6.87 -11.96
N ALA A 151 -10.06 -6.96 -12.32
CA ALA A 151 -10.64 -6.14 -13.38
C ALA A 151 -10.62 -4.64 -13.07
N ALA A 152 -10.80 -4.26 -11.79
CA ALA A 152 -10.70 -2.86 -11.34
C ALA A 152 -9.24 -2.37 -11.38
N VAL A 153 -8.29 -3.22 -10.95
CA VAL A 153 -6.85 -2.96 -11.06
C VAL A 153 -6.45 -2.74 -12.53
N SER A 154 -6.86 -3.65 -13.43
CA SER A 154 -6.58 -3.57 -14.87
C SER A 154 -7.15 -2.28 -15.48
N ALA A 155 -8.39 -1.91 -15.12
CA ALA A 155 -9.03 -0.71 -15.62
C ALA A 155 -8.31 0.57 -15.15
N ALA A 156 -7.86 0.59 -13.89
CA ALA A 156 -7.11 1.72 -13.33
C ALA A 156 -5.76 1.91 -14.02
N LEU A 157 -4.96 0.83 -14.10
CA LEU A 157 -3.62 0.87 -14.73
C LEU A 157 -3.71 1.20 -16.23
N GLY A 158 -4.67 0.59 -16.95
CA GLY A 158 -4.90 0.87 -18.36
C GLY A 158 -5.23 2.33 -18.60
N ALA A 159 -6.18 2.88 -17.83
CA ALA A 159 -6.56 4.29 -17.94
C ALA A 159 -5.38 5.23 -17.58
N ALA A 160 -4.59 4.92 -16.55
CA ALA A 160 -3.43 5.74 -16.19
C ALA A 160 -2.39 5.78 -17.31
N ARG A 161 -2.10 4.62 -17.93
CA ARG A 161 -1.22 4.54 -19.09
C ARG A 161 -1.76 5.35 -20.27
N ASP A 162 -3.06 5.26 -20.59
CA ASP A 162 -3.68 6.01 -21.67
C ASP A 162 -3.61 7.54 -21.43
N GLN A 163 -3.62 7.97 -20.17
CA GLN A 163 -3.49 9.36 -19.76
C GLN A 163 -2.03 9.82 -19.54
N GLY A 164 -1.06 8.92 -19.63
CA GLY A 164 0.35 9.21 -19.38
C GLY A 164 0.65 9.59 -17.93
N ILE A 165 -0.11 9.06 -16.95
CA ILE A 165 0.12 9.29 -15.52
C ILE A 165 0.96 8.12 -14.98
N PRO A 166 2.11 8.39 -14.34
CA PRO A 166 2.95 7.37 -13.71
C PRO A 166 2.19 6.51 -12.70
N THR A 167 2.48 5.20 -12.68
CA THR A 167 1.77 4.22 -11.87
C THR A 167 2.67 3.49 -10.90
N VAL A 168 2.16 3.24 -9.70
CA VAL A 168 2.73 2.31 -8.72
C VAL A 168 1.69 1.22 -8.46
N LEU A 169 2.07 -0.05 -8.63
CA LEU A 169 1.26 -1.21 -8.29
C LEU A 169 1.82 -1.91 -7.06
N ASN A 170 1.05 -1.95 -5.97
CA ASN A 170 1.35 -2.79 -4.83
C ASN A 170 0.63 -4.14 -4.98
N PRO A 171 1.34 -5.25 -5.34
CA PRO A 171 0.74 -6.53 -5.71
C PRO A 171 0.43 -7.40 -4.48
N ALA A 172 -0.23 -6.86 -3.50
CA ALA A 172 -0.55 -7.50 -2.22
C ALA A 172 -2.09 -7.62 -2.03
N PRO A 173 -2.67 -8.82 -2.22
CA PRO A 173 -2.06 -10.11 -2.55
C PRO A 173 -1.77 -10.32 -4.04
N VAL A 174 -0.82 -11.21 -4.33
CA VAL A 174 -0.56 -11.70 -5.70
C VAL A 174 -1.64 -12.70 -6.12
N SER A 175 -2.18 -12.53 -7.32
CA SER A 175 -3.12 -13.47 -7.96
C SER A 175 -2.83 -13.57 -9.46
N ALA A 176 -3.38 -14.58 -10.14
CA ALA A 176 -3.21 -14.74 -11.59
C ALA A 176 -3.62 -13.47 -12.35
N GLY A 177 -4.78 -12.89 -12.04
CA GLY A 177 -5.23 -11.66 -12.70
C GLY A 177 -4.36 -10.42 -12.43
N ILE A 178 -3.53 -10.43 -11.38
CA ILE A 178 -2.55 -9.37 -11.12
C ILE A 178 -1.27 -9.62 -11.93
N ILE A 179 -0.88 -10.87 -12.13
CA ILE A 179 0.25 -11.23 -13.00
C ILE A 179 0.00 -10.76 -14.43
N ASP A 180 -1.22 -10.92 -14.92
CA ASP A 180 -1.62 -10.54 -16.29
C ASP A 180 -1.52 -9.02 -16.55
N VAL A 181 -1.56 -8.18 -15.51
CA VAL A 181 -1.54 -6.71 -15.66
C VAL A 181 -0.20 -6.07 -15.29
N LEU A 182 0.80 -6.84 -14.87
CA LEU A 182 2.11 -6.30 -14.44
C LEU A 182 2.75 -5.39 -15.49
N THR A 183 2.70 -5.77 -16.77
CA THR A 183 3.27 -5.01 -17.90
C THR A 183 2.57 -3.67 -18.14
N THR A 184 1.49 -3.38 -17.42
CA THR A 184 0.74 -2.13 -17.55
C THR A 184 1.18 -1.09 -16.52
N ALA A 185 1.85 -1.51 -15.44
CA ALA A 185 2.39 -0.63 -14.42
C ALA A 185 3.79 -0.11 -14.79
N ASP A 186 4.19 1.04 -14.23
CA ASP A 186 5.57 1.56 -14.36
C ASP A 186 6.45 1.04 -13.22
N VAL A 187 5.92 1.01 -12.01
CA VAL A 187 6.61 0.53 -10.80
C VAL A 187 5.76 -0.52 -10.11
N VAL A 188 6.38 -1.64 -9.72
CA VAL A 188 5.73 -2.74 -8.96
C VAL A 188 6.48 -2.92 -7.64
N THR A 189 5.75 -2.97 -6.51
CA THR A 189 6.35 -2.92 -5.17
C THR A 189 6.04 -4.17 -4.32
N PRO A 190 6.52 -5.36 -4.68
CA PRO A 190 6.33 -6.56 -3.89
C PRO A 190 7.24 -6.58 -2.65
N ASN A 191 6.82 -7.30 -1.60
CA ASN A 191 7.76 -7.84 -0.62
C ASN A 191 8.41 -9.13 -1.15
N SER A 192 9.34 -9.73 -0.39
CA SER A 192 10.07 -10.94 -0.82
C SER A 192 9.14 -12.13 -1.11
N ALA A 193 8.06 -12.31 -0.33
CA ALA A 193 7.11 -13.40 -0.53
C ALA A 193 6.23 -13.17 -1.77
N GLU A 194 5.77 -11.95 -1.95
CA GLU A 194 4.99 -11.51 -3.13
C GLU A 194 5.84 -11.61 -4.40
N LEU A 195 7.10 -11.17 -4.37
CA LEU A 195 8.04 -11.35 -5.49
C LEU A 195 8.18 -12.82 -5.87
N GLY A 196 8.31 -13.72 -4.89
CA GLY A 196 8.31 -15.16 -5.12
C GLY A 196 7.02 -15.65 -5.77
N GLY A 197 5.88 -15.06 -5.41
CA GLY A 197 4.58 -15.33 -6.04
C GLY A 197 4.53 -14.89 -7.50
N LEU A 198 4.97 -13.66 -7.78
CA LEU A 198 5.07 -13.11 -9.14
C LEU A 198 6.00 -13.95 -10.01
N TYR A 199 7.19 -14.27 -9.49
CA TYR A 199 8.18 -15.09 -10.20
C TYR A 199 7.62 -16.46 -10.61
N ARG A 200 6.98 -17.18 -9.67
CA ARG A 200 6.36 -18.48 -9.96
C ARG A 200 5.20 -18.40 -10.96
N GLY A 201 4.50 -17.28 -11.00
CA GLY A 201 3.42 -17.07 -11.96
C GLY A 201 3.91 -16.77 -13.38
N LEU A 202 5.08 -16.16 -13.52
CA LEU A 202 5.65 -15.75 -14.81
C LEU A 202 6.59 -16.82 -15.42
N PHE A 203 7.27 -17.61 -14.59
CA PHE A 203 8.33 -18.50 -15.05
C PHE A 203 8.05 -19.96 -14.71
N ALA A 204 8.57 -20.85 -15.54
CA ALA A 204 8.43 -22.29 -15.33
C ALA A 204 9.08 -22.76 -14.01
N PRO A 205 8.58 -23.84 -13.40
CA PRO A 205 9.18 -24.42 -12.20
C PRO A 205 10.65 -24.78 -12.39
N GLY A 206 11.48 -24.44 -11.40
CA GLY A 206 12.93 -24.72 -11.39
C GLY A 206 13.52 -24.45 -10.01
N THR A 207 14.84 -24.28 -9.95
CA THR A 207 15.51 -23.83 -8.72
C THR A 207 15.08 -22.40 -8.42
N THR A 208 14.71 -22.12 -7.17
CA THR A 208 14.30 -20.76 -6.74
C THR A 208 15.53 -19.85 -6.74
N PRO A 209 15.56 -18.80 -7.58
CA PRO A 209 16.65 -17.85 -7.58
C PRO A 209 16.67 -16.98 -6.32
N SER A 210 17.77 -16.26 -6.10
CA SER A 210 17.83 -15.25 -5.04
C SER A 210 16.87 -14.07 -5.31
N VAL A 211 16.53 -13.30 -4.28
CA VAL A 211 15.66 -12.12 -4.42
C VAL A 211 16.15 -11.15 -5.50
N PRO A 212 17.45 -10.78 -5.59
CA PRO A 212 17.94 -9.91 -6.67
C PRO A 212 17.76 -10.52 -8.07
N GLN A 213 17.96 -11.82 -8.21
CA GLN A 213 17.76 -12.52 -9.49
C GLN A 213 16.30 -12.56 -9.90
N MET A 214 15.38 -12.86 -8.95
CA MET A 214 13.94 -12.81 -9.21
C MET A 214 13.47 -11.41 -9.60
N ALA A 215 13.91 -10.37 -8.85
CA ALA A 215 13.55 -8.99 -9.13
C ALA A 215 14.02 -8.53 -10.51
N HIS A 216 15.26 -8.86 -10.87
CA HIS A 216 15.81 -8.57 -12.19
C HIS A 216 15.01 -9.26 -13.30
N ALA A 217 14.75 -10.57 -13.16
CA ALA A 217 14.02 -11.35 -14.16
C ALA A 217 12.59 -10.83 -14.37
N VAL A 218 11.88 -10.49 -13.29
CA VAL A 218 10.53 -9.90 -13.39
C VAL A 218 10.58 -8.52 -14.04
N ALA A 219 11.54 -7.67 -13.65
CA ALA A 219 11.69 -6.33 -14.23
C ALA A 219 12.00 -6.40 -15.74
N GLU A 220 12.93 -7.27 -16.15
CA GLU A 220 13.29 -7.48 -17.54
C GLU A 220 12.12 -8.04 -18.36
N HIS A 221 11.46 -9.09 -17.84
CA HIS A 221 10.36 -9.78 -18.53
C HIS A 221 9.16 -8.87 -18.75
N CYS A 222 8.79 -8.12 -17.71
CA CYS A 222 7.60 -7.25 -17.76
C CYS A 222 7.88 -5.85 -18.29
N GLY A 223 9.15 -5.42 -18.39
CA GLY A 223 9.51 -4.06 -18.79
C GLY A 223 9.15 -3.00 -17.75
N VAL A 224 9.16 -3.35 -16.47
CA VAL A 224 8.76 -2.49 -15.34
C VAL A 224 9.90 -2.27 -14.36
N THR A 225 9.82 -1.25 -13.53
CA THR A 225 10.70 -1.13 -12.36
C THR A 225 10.12 -1.96 -11.21
N VAL A 226 10.89 -2.91 -10.68
CA VAL A 226 10.52 -3.70 -9.50
C VAL A 226 11.24 -3.15 -8.28
N VAL A 227 10.49 -2.79 -7.25
CA VAL A 227 11.02 -2.31 -5.97
C VAL A 227 10.64 -3.29 -4.88
N VAL A 228 11.56 -4.15 -4.47
CA VAL A 228 11.31 -5.17 -3.46
C VAL A 228 11.54 -4.60 -2.07
N THR A 229 10.53 -4.64 -1.21
CA THR A 229 10.71 -4.29 0.21
C THR A 229 11.29 -5.48 0.98
N LEU A 230 12.34 -5.23 1.78
CA LEU A 230 13.15 -6.25 2.47
C LEU A 230 13.10 -6.10 4.00
N GLY A 231 12.09 -5.40 4.54
CA GLY A 231 11.95 -5.17 5.98
C GLY A 231 13.15 -4.41 6.55
N ALA A 232 13.84 -5.00 7.52
CA ALA A 232 15.00 -4.39 8.18
C ALA A 232 16.18 -4.15 7.23
N ASP A 233 16.26 -4.82 6.08
CA ASP A 233 17.32 -4.64 5.09
C ASP A 233 16.99 -3.50 4.09
N GLY A 234 15.82 -2.86 4.21
CA GLY A 234 15.41 -1.74 3.36
C GLY A 234 14.69 -2.16 2.09
N ALA A 235 15.23 -1.85 0.92
CA ALA A 235 14.62 -2.18 -0.37
C ALA A 235 15.67 -2.47 -1.46
N LEU A 236 15.23 -3.14 -2.53
CA LEU A 236 16.01 -3.41 -3.73
C LEU A 236 15.26 -2.86 -4.95
N VAL A 237 15.89 -1.98 -5.72
CA VAL A 237 15.36 -1.49 -7.00
C VAL A 237 15.96 -2.29 -8.16
N ALA A 238 15.12 -2.85 -9.01
CA ALA A 238 15.53 -3.54 -10.25
C ALA A 238 14.83 -2.89 -11.45
N ASP A 239 15.61 -2.47 -12.45
CA ASP A 239 15.12 -1.79 -13.67
C ASP A 239 15.29 -2.65 -14.95
N GLY A 240 15.53 -3.96 -14.79
CA GLY A 240 15.80 -4.89 -15.89
C GLY A 240 17.25 -4.83 -16.44
N ARG A 241 18.06 -3.88 -15.98
CA ARG A 241 19.49 -3.75 -16.35
C ARG A 241 20.40 -3.96 -15.15
N ARG A 242 20.01 -3.45 -14.00
CA ARG A 242 20.77 -3.52 -12.75
C ARG A 242 19.84 -3.65 -11.56
N THR A 243 20.41 -4.09 -10.44
CA THR A 243 19.77 -4.07 -9.14
C THR A 243 20.55 -3.14 -8.21
N THR A 244 19.82 -2.29 -7.48
CA THR A 244 20.42 -1.28 -6.58
C THR A 244 19.80 -1.45 -5.19
N PRO A 245 20.58 -1.84 -4.17
CA PRO A 245 20.08 -1.90 -2.80
C PRO A 245 19.94 -0.50 -2.20
N ILE A 246 18.87 -0.31 -1.43
CA ILE A 246 18.60 0.90 -0.65
C ILE A 246 18.48 0.47 0.81
N PRO A 247 19.46 0.78 1.66
CA PRO A 247 19.46 0.33 3.05
C PRO A 247 18.34 0.97 3.86
N ALA A 248 17.83 0.24 4.87
CA ALA A 248 16.88 0.78 5.84
C ALA A 248 17.52 1.90 6.69
N VAL A 249 16.65 2.77 7.22
CA VAL A 249 17.05 3.68 8.29
C VAL A 249 16.96 2.92 9.61
N SER A 250 18.05 2.91 10.38
CA SER A 250 18.06 2.27 11.69
C SER A 250 17.12 2.99 12.64
N VAL A 251 16.25 2.24 13.30
CA VAL A 251 15.29 2.72 14.32
C VAL A 251 15.28 1.78 15.51
N ASP A 252 15.07 2.31 16.70
CA ASP A 252 14.97 1.57 17.94
C ASP A 252 14.04 2.31 18.92
N PRO A 253 13.05 1.63 19.53
CA PRO A 253 12.68 0.22 19.33
C PRO A 253 11.83 -0.01 18.07
N VAL A 254 11.83 -1.26 17.54
CA VAL A 254 10.80 -1.76 16.63
C VAL A 254 9.66 -2.29 17.49
N VAL A 255 8.46 -1.70 17.32
CA VAL A 255 7.27 -1.99 18.12
C VAL A 255 6.26 -2.82 17.33
N ASP A 256 5.94 -2.40 16.10
CA ASP A 256 4.93 -3.04 15.25
C ASP A 256 5.24 -2.78 13.78
N THR A 257 5.30 -3.83 12.96
CA THR A 257 5.61 -3.72 11.54
C THR A 257 4.37 -3.58 10.66
N THR A 258 3.17 -3.57 11.25
CA THR A 258 1.90 -3.42 10.53
C THR A 258 1.84 -2.08 9.79
N GLY A 259 1.48 -2.14 8.52
CA GLY A 259 1.36 -0.94 7.68
C GLY A 259 2.68 -0.32 7.19
N ALA A 260 3.86 -0.93 7.50
CA ALA A 260 5.14 -0.40 7.01
C ALA A 260 5.23 -0.41 5.48
N GLY A 261 4.75 -1.47 4.83
CA GLY A 261 4.65 -1.56 3.38
C GLY A 261 3.67 -0.55 2.79
N ASP A 262 2.54 -0.31 3.46
CA ASP A 262 1.55 0.70 3.03
C ASP A 262 2.14 2.11 3.16
N THR A 263 2.85 2.36 4.28
CA THR A 263 3.60 3.62 4.51
C THR A 263 4.64 3.85 3.42
N PHE A 264 5.43 2.82 3.11
CA PHE A 264 6.41 2.86 2.02
C PHE A 264 5.75 3.24 0.70
N ASN A 265 4.66 2.56 0.30
CA ASN A 265 3.97 2.78 -0.97
C ASN A 265 3.37 4.18 -1.08
N GLY A 266 2.71 4.66 -0.02
CA GLY A 266 2.11 6.00 -0.01
C GLY A 266 3.17 7.10 -0.16
N VAL A 267 4.29 7.00 0.56
CA VAL A 267 5.38 7.97 0.49
C VAL A 267 6.14 7.87 -0.84
N LEU A 268 6.35 6.66 -1.38
CA LEU A 268 6.90 6.46 -2.72
C LEU A 268 6.06 7.17 -3.78
N ALA A 269 4.73 6.96 -3.77
CA ALA A 269 3.82 7.58 -4.72
C ALA A 269 3.80 9.11 -4.59
N ALA A 270 3.81 9.64 -3.36
CA ALA A 270 3.90 11.08 -3.10
C ALA A 270 5.20 11.69 -3.63
N SER A 271 6.33 10.99 -3.47
CA SER A 271 7.64 11.43 -3.95
C SER A 271 7.71 11.42 -5.48
N LEU A 272 7.23 10.36 -6.13
CA LEU A 272 7.14 10.29 -7.60
C LEU A 272 6.24 11.39 -8.15
N ALA A 273 5.10 11.64 -7.50
CA ALA A 273 4.17 12.71 -7.89
C ALA A 273 4.79 14.12 -7.72
N ALA A 274 5.76 14.28 -6.82
CA ALA A 274 6.55 15.50 -6.67
C ALA A 274 7.66 15.68 -7.73
N GLY A 275 7.87 14.66 -8.59
CA GLY A 275 8.89 14.66 -9.64
C GLY A 275 10.25 14.13 -9.20
N ASP A 276 10.36 13.51 -8.02
CA ASP A 276 11.59 12.85 -7.59
C ASP A 276 11.90 11.65 -8.50
N ASP A 277 13.19 11.35 -8.71
CA ASP A 277 13.60 10.12 -9.36
C ASP A 277 13.30 8.88 -8.52
N ILE A 278 13.26 7.71 -9.16
CA ILE A 278 12.89 6.45 -8.49
C ILE A 278 13.78 6.14 -7.26
N THR A 279 15.06 6.42 -7.33
CA THR A 279 16.00 6.14 -6.22
C THR A 279 15.71 7.04 -5.03
N THR A 280 15.47 8.31 -5.25
CA THR A 280 15.06 9.29 -4.23
C THR A 280 13.72 8.90 -3.63
N ALA A 281 12.74 8.56 -4.46
CA ALA A 281 11.41 8.16 -4.03
C ALA A 281 11.45 6.88 -3.16
N VAL A 282 12.24 5.87 -3.55
CA VAL A 282 12.43 4.64 -2.76
C VAL A 282 13.12 4.94 -1.44
N ARG A 283 14.16 5.78 -1.41
CA ARG A 283 14.82 6.18 -0.15
C ARG A 283 13.84 6.85 0.82
N ARG A 284 12.98 7.74 0.34
CA ARG A 284 11.94 8.37 1.17
C ARG A 284 10.92 7.36 1.67
N GLY A 285 10.47 6.43 0.82
CA GLY A 285 9.60 5.33 1.19
C GLY A 285 10.22 4.43 2.27
N VAL A 286 11.50 4.04 2.11
CA VAL A 286 12.24 3.25 3.09
C VAL A 286 12.35 4.00 4.43
N ALA A 287 12.73 5.27 4.40
CA ALA A 287 12.82 6.08 5.63
C ALA A 287 11.46 6.17 6.35
N ALA A 288 10.38 6.35 5.61
CA ALA A 288 9.04 6.40 6.17
C ALA A 288 8.59 5.05 6.75
N GLY A 289 8.83 3.95 6.02
CA GLY A 289 8.56 2.58 6.51
C GLY A 289 9.36 2.25 7.76
N SER A 290 10.66 2.62 7.81
CA SER A 290 11.48 2.44 9.01
C SER A 290 10.94 3.23 10.22
N LEU A 291 10.49 4.46 10.02
CA LEU A 291 9.91 5.27 11.11
C LEU A 291 8.56 4.73 11.58
N SER A 292 7.74 4.18 10.67
CA SER A 292 6.39 3.72 11.01
C SER A 292 6.37 2.59 12.03
N VAL A 293 7.41 1.75 12.05
CA VAL A 293 7.46 0.56 12.94
C VAL A 293 7.79 0.89 14.40
N THR A 294 8.00 2.16 14.75
CA THR A 294 8.33 2.59 16.11
C THR A 294 7.11 2.78 17.02
N ARG A 295 5.90 2.56 16.50
CA ARG A 295 4.63 2.67 17.26
C ARG A 295 3.66 1.57 16.83
N ALA A 296 2.80 1.15 17.76
CA ALA A 296 1.78 0.15 17.47
C ALA A 296 0.68 0.68 16.54
N GLY A 297 0.17 -0.18 15.66
CA GLY A 297 -0.93 0.07 14.73
C GLY A 297 -0.51 0.69 13.41
N ALA A 298 -1.17 0.27 12.32
CA ALA A 298 -0.80 0.58 10.95
C ALA A 298 -0.66 2.08 10.64
N ARG A 299 -1.57 2.92 11.16
CA ARG A 299 -1.58 4.37 10.86
C ARG A 299 -0.91 5.22 11.95
N THR A 300 -0.87 4.73 13.19
CA THR A 300 -0.35 5.50 14.34
C THR A 300 1.14 5.86 14.18
N GLY A 301 1.93 4.92 13.64
CA GLY A 301 3.36 5.08 13.40
C GLY A 301 3.71 5.86 12.13
N MET A 302 2.77 6.09 11.20
CA MET A 302 3.05 6.76 9.92
C MET A 302 3.63 8.17 10.13
N PRO A 303 4.83 8.45 9.61
CA PRO A 303 5.50 9.73 9.83
C PRO A 303 4.90 10.85 8.98
N ARG A 304 5.09 12.11 9.40
CA ARG A 304 4.84 13.30 8.60
C ARG A 304 6.08 13.71 7.79
N ALA A 305 5.89 14.55 6.79
CA ALA A 305 6.93 14.98 5.85
C ALA A 305 8.21 15.49 6.51
N ASP A 306 8.11 16.24 7.61
CA ASP A 306 9.26 16.77 8.35
C ASP A 306 10.10 15.68 9.03
N ALA A 307 9.45 14.63 9.57
CA ALA A 307 10.14 13.48 10.16
C ALA A 307 10.87 12.66 9.09
N ILE A 308 10.23 12.43 7.92
CA ILE A 308 10.86 11.77 6.78
C ILE A 308 12.11 12.55 6.33
N ALA A 309 11.97 13.88 6.18
CA ALA A 309 13.10 14.73 5.77
C ALA A 309 14.24 14.73 6.78
N ARG A 310 13.97 14.64 8.08
CA ARG A 310 15.01 14.48 9.11
C ARG A 310 15.75 13.16 8.99
N ALA A 311 15.01 12.05 8.83
CA ALA A 311 15.58 10.70 8.70
C ALA A 311 16.47 10.58 7.45
N MET A 312 16.05 11.16 6.33
CA MET A 312 16.85 11.20 5.09
C MET A 312 18.19 11.90 5.28
N ARG A 313 18.24 13.01 6.04
CA ARG A 313 19.49 13.72 6.34
C ARG A 313 20.40 12.93 7.25
N ALA A 314 19.87 12.25 8.24
CA ALA A 314 20.65 11.44 9.18
C ALA A 314 21.32 10.22 8.52
N GLY A 315 20.65 9.60 7.53
CA GLY A 315 21.19 8.47 6.76
C GLY A 315 22.21 8.84 5.68
N SER A 316 22.46 10.14 5.45
CA SER A 316 23.41 10.64 4.46
C SER A 316 24.76 11.08 5.06
N ALA A 317 24.90 11.02 6.37
CA ALA A 317 26.10 11.34 7.15
C ALA A 317 26.82 10.05 7.57
#